data_c81c5484cfa9e10a56a84e2c5a83ae97
#
_entry.id   c81c5484cfa9e10a56a84e2c5a83ae97
#
_cell.length_a   1.000
_cell.length_b   1.000
_cell.length_c   1.000
_cell.angle_alpha   90.00
_cell.angle_beta   90.00
_cell.angle_gamma   90.00
#
_symmetry.space_group_name_H-M   'P 1'
#
loop_
_entity.id
_entity.type
_entity.pdbx_description
1 polymer ?
#
loop_
_entity_poly.entity_id
_entity_poly.type
_entity_poly.pdbx_seq_one_letter_code
_entity_poly.pdbx_strand_id
1 'polypeptide(L)'
;MTQTTAAESPEDLVFDVQNITLRFGGVTSLDGVSLQMRRGEILAVIGPNGAGKTSLFNSLTGVYTPQEGEILLRARPGDEPVSVLGQKTHVVNHLGVARTFQNIRLFPALTALENVKVGIETRQKSGPIAAMLGMPWQRREERESTSRAYALLDRVGLAGRANELAASLPYGEQRRLEIARALGTDPGVILLDEPAAGTNPVEKQELAALIKQVNRDGVGVLLIEHDMKLVMSVADRIVVLNFGSRIAEGTPEQIQRDPAVVAAYLGTSEEEAATELDTHDQPELHVIDTTIDLQETEGSAGATATGQEQP
;
A
#
# COMPACT_ATOMS: atom_id res chain seq x y z
N MET A 1 15.92 -17.53 -30.37
CA MET A 1 14.64 -16.94 -30.83
C MET A 1 14.40 -15.71 -29.97
N THR A 2 14.70 -14.56 -30.52
CA THR A 2 14.57 -13.24 -29.85
C THR A 2 13.07 -12.93 -29.76
N GLN A 3 12.49 -13.00 -28.57
CA GLN A 3 11.15 -12.48 -28.33
C GLN A 3 11.22 -10.95 -28.52
N THR A 4 10.65 -10.47 -29.59
CA THR A 4 10.40 -9.06 -29.81
C THR A 4 9.37 -8.63 -28.76
N THR A 5 9.82 -7.94 -27.74
CA THR A 5 8.95 -7.21 -26.81
C THR A 5 8.14 -6.22 -27.66
N ALA A 6 6.83 -6.40 -27.73
CA ALA A 6 5.94 -5.44 -28.34
C ALA A 6 6.23 -4.08 -27.69
N ALA A 7 6.46 -3.06 -28.52
CA ALA A 7 6.67 -1.70 -28.03
C ALA A 7 5.41 -1.29 -27.26
N GLU A 8 5.59 -1.15 -25.95
CA GLU A 8 4.55 -0.79 -25.01
C GLU A 8 4.03 0.59 -25.34
N SER A 9 2.72 0.74 -25.50
CA SER A 9 2.16 2.06 -25.76
C SER A 9 2.21 2.88 -24.47
N PRO A 10 2.68 4.14 -24.51
CA PRO A 10 2.68 5.03 -23.35
C PRO A 10 1.28 5.23 -22.72
N GLU A 11 0.22 4.89 -23.45
CA GLU A 11 -1.17 5.00 -23.02
C GLU A 11 -1.58 3.94 -21.99
N ASP A 12 -0.84 2.82 -21.90
CA ASP A 12 -1.12 1.73 -20.96
C ASP A 12 -0.50 1.97 -19.55
N LEU A 13 0.34 3.00 -19.41
CA LEU A 13 0.95 3.31 -18.11
C LEU A 13 0.00 4.11 -17.23
N VAL A 14 -0.15 3.65 -15.97
CA VAL A 14 -0.83 4.39 -14.89
C VAL A 14 0.13 5.33 -14.18
N PHE A 15 1.29 4.80 -13.77
CA PHE A 15 2.39 5.59 -13.26
C PHE A 15 3.62 5.42 -14.15
N ASP A 16 4.27 6.54 -14.47
CA ASP A 16 5.61 6.58 -15.05
C ASP A 16 6.49 7.42 -14.14
N VAL A 17 7.36 6.76 -13.39
CA VAL A 17 8.28 7.36 -12.42
C VAL A 17 9.67 7.38 -13.03
N GLN A 18 10.26 8.55 -13.17
CA GLN A 18 11.51 8.76 -13.88
C GLN A 18 12.57 9.42 -12.97
N ASN A 19 13.58 8.65 -12.59
CA ASN A 19 14.79 9.09 -11.89
C ASN A 19 14.52 9.96 -10.66
N ILE A 20 13.52 9.62 -9.84
CA ILE A 20 13.19 10.44 -8.67
C ILE A 20 14.23 10.29 -7.57
N THR A 21 14.67 11.43 -7.04
CA THR A 21 15.57 11.51 -5.90
C THR A 21 14.90 12.30 -4.77
N LEU A 22 14.84 11.70 -3.59
CA LEU A 22 14.25 12.29 -2.39
C LEU A 22 15.25 12.31 -1.25
N ARG A 23 15.55 13.50 -0.75
CA ARG A 23 16.49 13.71 0.36
C ARG A 23 15.82 14.40 1.54
N PHE A 24 16.16 13.97 2.75
CA PHE A 24 15.79 14.60 4.01
C PHE A 24 17.07 15.02 4.75
N GLY A 25 17.39 16.32 4.73
CA GLY A 25 18.67 16.78 5.26
C GLY A 25 19.85 16.09 4.57
N GLY A 26 20.66 15.36 5.34
CA GLY A 26 21.81 14.60 4.83
C GLY A 26 21.52 13.17 4.38
N VAL A 27 20.26 12.71 4.49
CA VAL A 27 19.87 11.32 4.16
C VAL A 27 19.15 11.28 2.82
N THR A 28 19.66 10.48 1.88
CA THR A 28 18.96 10.16 0.63
C THR A 28 18.05 8.96 0.85
N SER A 29 16.75 9.18 0.72
CA SER A 29 15.73 8.16 0.93
C SER A 29 15.30 7.46 -0.35
N LEU A 30 15.37 8.18 -1.48
CA LEU A 30 15.23 7.62 -2.84
C LEU A 30 16.38 8.20 -3.67
N ASP A 31 17.05 7.37 -4.47
CA ASP A 31 18.21 7.73 -5.27
C ASP A 31 18.01 7.24 -6.71
N GLY A 32 17.59 8.16 -7.59
CA GLY A 32 17.40 7.89 -9.01
C GLY A 32 16.37 6.78 -9.31
N VAL A 33 15.35 6.60 -8.47
CA VAL A 33 14.37 5.52 -8.65
C VAL A 33 13.51 5.76 -9.87
N SER A 34 13.46 4.75 -10.74
CA SER A 34 12.56 4.72 -11.89
C SER A 34 11.74 3.43 -11.87
N LEU A 35 10.43 3.55 -12.09
CA LEU A 35 9.52 2.42 -12.24
C LEU A 35 8.30 2.82 -13.07
N GLN A 36 7.69 1.85 -13.69
CA GLN A 36 6.46 2.01 -14.43
C GLN A 36 5.40 1.06 -13.89
N MET A 37 4.17 1.51 -13.79
CA MET A 37 3.02 0.68 -13.46
C MET A 37 2.02 0.68 -14.61
N ARG A 38 1.61 -0.51 -15.03
CA ARG A 38 0.65 -0.69 -16.13
C ARG A 38 -0.78 -0.68 -15.62
N ARG A 39 -1.69 -0.40 -16.51
CA ARG A 39 -3.12 -0.47 -16.23
C ARG A 39 -3.56 -1.91 -15.97
N GLY A 40 -4.37 -2.11 -14.92
CA GLY A 40 -4.85 -3.44 -14.55
C GLY A 40 -3.75 -4.37 -14.03
N GLU A 41 -2.61 -3.83 -13.61
CA GLU A 41 -1.49 -4.57 -13.03
C GLU A 41 -1.58 -4.58 -11.50
N ILE A 42 -1.19 -5.68 -10.89
CA ILE A 42 -0.80 -5.75 -9.48
C ILE A 42 0.72 -5.65 -9.40
N LEU A 43 1.23 -4.45 -9.13
CA LEU A 43 2.65 -4.18 -8.95
C LEU A 43 2.98 -4.19 -7.46
N ALA A 44 3.89 -5.07 -7.03
CA ALA A 44 4.39 -5.05 -5.67
C ALA A 44 5.74 -4.31 -5.58
N VAL A 45 5.93 -3.56 -4.50
CA VAL A 45 7.20 -2.94 -4.13
C VAL A 45 7.67 -3.55 -2.82
N ILE A 46 8.78 -4.28 -2.88
CA ILE A 46 9.36 -4.96 -1.73
C ILE A 46 10.78 -4.45 -1.43
N GLY A 47 11.35 -4.88 -0.33
CA GLY A 47 12.71 -4.53 0.08
C GLY A 47 12.85 -4.50 1.60
N PRO A 48 14.08 -4.50 2.13
CA PRO A 48 14.35 -4.43 3.56
C PRO A 48 13.77 -3.18 4.24
N ASN A 49 13.78 -3.16 5.57
CA ASN A 49 13.40 -1.96 6.32
C ASN A 49 14.36 -0.81 6.00
N GLY A 50 13.83 0.38 5.77
CA GLY A 50 14.63 1.53 5.33
C GLY A 50 14.97 1.59 3.84
N ALA A 51 14.52 0.63 3.02
CA ALA A 51 14.78 0.61 1.57
C ALA A 51 14.14 1.76 0.77
N GLY A 52 13.28 2.59 1.37
CA GLY A 52 12.64 3.73 0.68
C GLY A 52 11.19 3.48 0.23
N LYS A 53 10.60 2.31 0.51
CA LYS A 53 9.24 1.94 0.07
C LYS A 53 8.17 2.99 0.44
N THR A 54 8.10 3.35 1.71
CA THR A 54 7.13 4.36 2.21
C THR A 54 7.41 5.74 1.62
N SER A 55 8.68 6.09 1.37
CA SER A 55 9.05 7.34 0.71
C SER A 55 8.58 7.39 -0.74
N LEU A 56 8.68 6.27 -1.46
CA LEU A 56 8.11 6.13 -2.80
C LEU A 56 6.60 6.35 -2.77
N PHE A 57 5.85 5.65 -1.91
CA PHE A 57 4.39 5.82 -1.79
C PHE A 57 3.99 7.26 -1.43
N ASN A 58 4.74 7.89 -0.52
CA ASN A 58 4.50 9.28 -0.15
C ASN A 58 4.76 10.23 -1.32
N SER A 59 5.73 9.91 -2.18
CA SER A 59 6.00 10.69 -3.40
C SER A 59 4.89 10.51 -4.45
N LEU A 60 4.43 9.28 -4.67
CA LEU A 60 3.33 8.97 -5.61
C LEU A 60 1.99 9.60 -5.19
N THR A 61 1.80 9.88 -3.91
CA THR A 61 0.56 10.45 -3.36
C THR A 61 0.64 11.95 -3.06
N GLY A 62 1.75 12.62 -3.42
CA GLY A 62 1.93 14.06 -3.20
C GLY A 62 2.13 14.46 -1.73
N VAL A 63 2.48 13.50 -0.85
CA VAL A 63 2.89 13.79 0.55
C VAL A 63 4.31 14.31 0.59
N TYR A 64 5.20 13.72 -0.21
CA TYR A 64 6.57 14.19 -0.40
C TYR A 64 6.77 14.65 -1.85
N THR A 65 7.60 15.67 -2.03
CA THR A 65 8.00 16.17 -3.35
C THR A 65 9.48 15.84 -3.54
N PRO A 66 9.83 14.85 -4.39
CA PRO A 66 11.22 14.62 -4.81
C PRO A 66 11.86 15.88 -5.35
N GLN A 67 13.14 16.05 -5.08
CA GLN A 67 13.93 17.20 -5.54
C GLN A 67 14.38 17.05 -7.01
N GLU A 68 14.46 15.80 -7.50
CA GLU A 68 14.88 15.47 -8.86
C GLU A 68 13.94 14.42 -9.46
N GLY A 69 13.87 14.36 -10.79
CA GLY A 69 13.08 13.40 -11.54
C GLY A 69 11.65 13.87 -11.82
N GLU A 70 10.80 12.94 -12.26
CA GLU A 70 9.40 13.21 -12.59
C GLU A 70 8.51 12.04 -12.22
N ILE A 71 7.24 12.34 -11.89
CA ILE A 71 6.19 11.34 -11.63
C ILE A 71 4.98 11.73 -12.47
N LEU A 72 4.72 10.96 -13.52
CA LEU A 72 3.55 11.13 -14.38
C LEU A 72 2.45 10.13 -13.98
N LEU A 73 1.23 10.62 -13.87
CA LEU A 73 0.04 9.84 -13.55
C LEU A 73 -0.96 9.91 -14.69
N ARG A 74 -1.49 8.75 -15.08
CA ARG A 74 -2.58 8.58 -16.04
C ARG A 74 -3.55 7.54 -15.49
N ALA A 75 -4.37 7.93 -14.49
CA ALA A 75 -5.16 6.99 -13.70
C ALA A 75 -6.29 6.34 -14.50
N ARG A 76 -6.82 7.01 -15.52
CA ARG A 76 -7.94 6.51 -16.33
C ARG A 76 -7.56 6.38 -17.81
N PRO A 77 -8.21 5.47 -18.57
CA PRO A 77 -8.04 5.40 -20.01
C PRO A 77 -8.40 6.73 -20.68
N GLY A 78 -7.53 7.20 -21.58
CA GLY A 78 -7.75 8.45 -22.31
C GLY A 78 -7.39 9.72 -21.55
N ASP A 79 -6.94 9.63 -20.26
CA ASP A 79 -6.41 10.79 -19.55
C ASP A 79 -5.06 11.21 -20.17
N GLU A 80 -4.81 12.51 -20.26
CA GLU A 80 -3.46 13.02 -20.49
C GLU A 80 -2.60 12.81 -19.24
N PRO A 81 -1.28 12.56 -19.39
CA PRO A 81 -0.39 12.41 -18.25
C PRO A 81 -0.29 13.71 -17.46
N VAL A 82 -0.44 13.62 -16.16
CA VAL A 82 -0.36 14.76 -15.23
C VAL A 82 0.81 14.54 -14.27
N SER A 83 1.66 15.54 -14.11
CA SER A 83 2.72 15.50 -13.11
C SER A 83 2.13 15.53 -11.69
N VAL A 84 2.56 14.59 -10.85
CA VAL A 84 2.18 14.51 -9.44
C VAL A 84 3.03 15.45 -8.57
N LEU A 85 4.22 15.83 -9.07
CA LEU A 85 5.16 16.65 -8.31
C LEU A 85 4.55 18.00 -7.92
N GLY A 86 4.62 18.32 -6.62
CA GLY A 86 4.06 19.55 -6.07
C GLY A 86 2.53 19.58 -5.96
N GLN A 87 1.84 18.51 -6.39
CA GLN A 87 0.39 18.39 -6.18
C GLN A 87 0.07 18.03 -4.73
N LYS A 88 -1.04 18.60 -4.23
CA LYS A 88 -1.55 18.21 -2.90
C LYS A 88 -2.21 16.84 -2.95
N THR A 89 -2.14 16.08 -1.86
CA THR A 89 -2.68 14.71 -1.76
C THR A 89 -4.14 14.60 -2.20
N HIS A 90 -5.00 15.58 -1.88
CA HIS A 90 -6.40 15.55 -2.30
C HIS A 90 -6.55 15.73 -3.81
N VAL A 91 -5.65 16.49 -4.47
CA VAL A 91 -5.64 16.64 -5.93
C VAL A 91 -5.26 15.30 -6.57
N VAL A 92 -4.21 14.64 -6.08
CA VAL A 92 -3.79 13.31 -6.55
C VAL A 92 -4.93 12.29 -6.38
N ASN A 93 -5.67 12.35 -5.27
CA ASN A 93 -6.85 11.52 -5.07
C ASN A 93 -7.95 11.80 -6.12
N HIS A 94 -8.23 13.06 -6.43
CA HIS A 94 -9.20 13.42 -7.47
C HIS A 94 -8.76 12.98 -8.88
N LEU A 95 -7.46 12.93 -9.14
CA LEU A 95 -6.90 12.37 -10.38
C LEU A 95 -7.12 10.85 -10.49
N GLY A 96 -7.51 10.16 -9.42
CA GLY A 96 -7.86 8.75 -9.46
C GLY A 96 -6.92 7.83 -8.69
N VAL A 97 -6.14 8.34 -7.75
CA VAL A 97 -5.28 7.56 -6.85
C VAL A 97 -5.94 7.45 -5.48
N ALA A 98 -6.21 6.23 -5.03
CA ALA A 98 -6.59 5.98 -3.64
C ALA A 98 -5.42 5.37 -2.87
N ARG A 99 -5.38 5.55 -1.55
CA ARG A 99 -4.37 4.94 -0.68
C ARG A 99 -4.99 4.48 0.64
N THR A 100 -4.60 3.31 1.10
CA THR A 100 -4.72 2.89 2.50
C THR A 100 -3.45 3.27 3.26
N PHE A 101 -3.50 3.22 4.59
CA PHE A 101 -2.35 3.55 5.42
C PHE A 101 -1.94 2.34 6.26
N GLN A 102 -0.67 2.25 6.62
CA GLN A 102 -0.16 1.20 7.51
C GLN A 102 -0.98 1.13 8.81
N ASN A 103 -1.24 2.27 9.45
CA ASN A 103 -2.20 2.35 10.56
C ASN A 103 -3.59 2.66 10.04
N ILE A 104 -4.57 1.85 10.42
CA ILE A 104 -5.97 2.02 10.01
C ILE A 104 -6.47 3.43 10.35
N ARG A 105 -7.00 4.13 9.35
CA ARG A 105 -7.52 5.50 9.49
C ARG A 105 -9.02 5.55 9.20
N LEU A 106 -9.79 4.75 9.91
CA LEU A 106 -11.25 4.82 9.87
C LEU A 106 -11.78 5.94 10.79
N PHE A 107 -13.00 6.36 10.56
CA PHE A 107 -13.76 7.19 11.49
C PHE A 107 -14.42 6.26 12.51
N PRO A 108 -13.89 6.15 13.74
CA PRO A 108 -14.28 5.08 14.67
C PRO A 108 -15.71 5.23 15.18
N ALA A 109 -16.23 6.46 15.23
CA ALA A 109 -17.58 6.80 15.67
C ALA A 109 -18.64 6.70 14.56
N LEU A 110 -18.23 6.45 13.31
CA LEU A 110 -19.12 6.22 12.19
C LEU A 110 -19.32 4.72 11.98
N THR A 111 -20.48 4.36 11.42
CA THR A 111 -20.76 3.00 10.98
C THR A 111 -19.88 2.59 9.79
N ALA A 112 -19.83 1.29 9.47
CA ALA A 112 -19.14 0.80 8.29
C ALA A 112 -19.69 1.45 7.01
N LEU A 113 -21.01 1.57 6.89
CA LEU A 113 -21.67 2.22 5.77
C LEU A 113 -21.27 3.70 5.64
N GLU A 114 -21.31 4.45 6.73
CA GLU A 114 -20.94 5.87 6.74
C GLU A 114 -19.46 6.07 6.39
N ASN A 115 -18.56 5.21 6.87
CA ASN A 115 -17.15 5.26 6.48
C ASN A 115 -16.98 5.14 4.96
N VAL A 116 -17.67 4.20 4.30
CA VAL A 116 -17.60 4.04 2.84
C VAL A 116 -18.23 5.25 2.14
N LYS A 117 -19.34 5.76 2.64
CA LYS A 117 -20.00 6.97 2.09
C LYS A 117 -19.07 8.18 2.10
N VAL A 118 -18.27 8.39 3.16
CA VAL A 118 -17.25 9.45 3.18
C VAL A 118 -16.32 9.34 1.97
N GLY A 119 -15.89 8.12 1.59
CA GLY A 119 -15.11 7.92 0.37
C GLY A 119 -15.84 8.35 -0.91
N ILE A 120 -17.11 7.96 -1.03
CA ILE A 120 -17.95 8.26 -2.20
C ILE A 120 -18.20 9.77 -2.32
N GLU A 121 -18.48 10.42 -1.20
CA GLU A 121 -18.86 11.85 -1.15
C GLU A 121 -17.70 12.79 -1.50
N THR A 122 -16.45 12.35 -1.41
CA THR A 122 -15.30 13.17 -1.85
C THR A 122 -15.39 13.62 -3.31
N ARG A 123 -16.16 12.93 -4.15
CA ARG A 123 -16.38 13.26 -5.57
C ARG A 123 -17.73 13.89 -5.87
N GLN A 124 -18.59 14.05 -4.88
CA GLN A 124 -19.89 14.67 -5.07
C GLN A 124 -19.74 16.21 -5.23
N LYS A 125 -20.53 16.76 -6.12
CA LYS A 125 -20.54 18.22 -6.39
C LYS A 125 -21.50 18.99 -5.50
N SER A 126 -22.35 18.29 -4.73
CA SER A 126 -23.35 18.92 -3.86
C SER A 126 -22.68 19.52 -2.63
N GLY A 127 -22.68 20.85 -2.56
CA GLY A 127 -22.18 21.57 -1.40
C GLY A 127 -23.15 21.50 -0.20
N PRO A 128 -22.68 21.83 1.02
CA PRO A 128 -23.47 21.78 2.26
C PRO A 128 -24.76 22.62 2.21
N ILE A 129 -24.82 23.65 1.36
CA ILE A 129 -26.01 24.49 1.17
C ILE A 129 -27.14 23.71 0.49
N ALA A 130 -26.83 22.87 -0.50
CA ALA A 130 -27.82 22.03 -1.16
C ALA A 130 -28.38 20.97 -0.21
N ALA A 131 -27.51 20.45 0.72
CA ALA A 131 -27.90 19.56 1.80
C ALA A 131 -28.93 20.22 2.74
N MET A 132 -28.68 21.44 3.10
CA MET A 132 -29.52 22.21 4.05
C MET A 132 -30.91 22.55 3.47
N LEU A 133 -31.01 22.68 2.14
CA LEU A 133 -32.27 23.03 1.44
C LEU A 133 -33.11 21.80 1.05
N GLY A 134 -32.66 20.57 1.31
CA GLY A 134 -33.41 19.31 1.07
C GLY A 134 -33.86 19.12 -0.38
N MET A 135 -33.05 19.55 -1.33
CA MET A 135 -33.41 19.55 -2.76
C MET A 135 -33.64 18.12 -3.28
N PRO A 136 -34.62 17.90 -4.20
CA PRO A 136 -34.99 16.56 -4.67
C PRO A 136 -33.82 15.75 -5.27
N TRP A 137 -32.88 16.42 -5.96
CA TRP A 137 -31.68 15.77 -6.51
C TRP A 137 -30.74 15.22 -5.45
N GLN A 138 -30.67 15.86 -4.27
CA GLN A 138 -29.85 15.41 -3.18
C GLN A 138 -30.35 14.11 -2.55
N ARG A 139 -31.68 13.94 -2.45
CA ARG A 139 -32.26 12.67 -1.99
C ARG A 139 -31.94 11.52 -2.96
N ARG A 140 -31.83 11.84 -4.26
CA ARG A 140 -31.44 10.85 -5.26
C ARG A 140 -29.94 10.51 -5.10
N GLU A 141 -29.09 11.53 -5.01
CA GLU A 141 -27.65 11.39 -4.80
C GLU A 141 -27.33 10.60 -3.51
N GLU A 142 -28.06 10.86 -2.44
CA GLU A 142 -27.98 10.15 -1.15
C GLU A 142 -28.35 8.67 -1.30
N ARG A 143 -29.39 8.35 -2.04
CA ARG A 143 -29.79 6.95 -2.31
C ARG A 143 -28.76 6.23 -3.17
N GLU A 144 -28.25 6.88 -4.20
CA GLU A 144 -27.21 6.35 -5.07
C GLU A 144 -25.91 6.11 -4.30
N SER A 145 -25.50 7.05 -3.46
CA SER A 145 -24.33 6.93 -2.55
C SER A 145 -24.50 5.75 -1.59
N THR A 146 -25.67 5.64 -0.96
CA THR A 146 -25.97 4.55 -0.03
C THR A 146 -25.95 3.20 -0.76
N SER A 147 -26.55 3.08 -1.94
CA SER A 147 -26.55 1.84 -2.73
C SER A 147 -25.14 1.44 -3.14
N ARG A 148 -24.31 2.40 -3.59
CA ARG A 148 -22.89 2.16 -3.89
C ARG A 148 -22.10 1.72 -2.67
N ALA A 149 -22.35 2.34 -1.51
CA ALA A 149 -21.67 1.99 -0.28
C ALA A 149 -21.99 0.55 0.15
N TYR A 150 -23.25 0.13 0.05
CA TYR A 150 -23.63 -1.27 0.29
C TYR A 150 -22.97 -2.25 -0.68
N ALA A 151 -22.91 -1.92 -1.97
CA ALA A 151 -22.23 -2.75 -2.95
C ALA A 151 -20.72 -2.89 -2.67
N LEU A 152 -20.07 -1.82 -2.20
CA LEU A 152 -18.66 -1.87 -1.79
C LEU A 152 -18.45 -2.67 -0.50
N LEU A 153 -19.37 -2.57 0.47
CA LEU A 153 -19.33 -3.40 1.67
C LEU A 153 -19.55 -4.88 1.35
N ASP A 154 -20.45 -5.20 0.44
CA ASP A 154 -20.68 -6.57 -0.02
C ASP A 154 -19.42 -7.13 -0.68
N ARG A 155 -18.76 -6.34 -1.51
CA ARG A 155 -17.50 -6.70 -2.19
C ARG A 155 -16.37 -7.07 -1.23
N VAL A 156 -16.31 -6.42 -0.07
CA VAL A 156 -15.30 -6.72 0.96
C VAL A 156 -15.83 -7.68 2.05
N GLY A 157 -17.04 -8.26 1.87
CA GLY A 157 -17.64 -9.22 2.80
C GLY A 157 -18.16 -8.60 4.10
N LEU A 158 -18.54 -7.30 4.08
CA LEU A 158 -19.01 -6.56 5.24
C LEU A 158 -20.45 -6.06 5.14
N ALA A 159 -21.25 -6.53 4.16
CA ALA A 159 -22.65 -6.10 3.99
C ALA A 159 -23.50 -6.32 5.26
N GLY A 160 -23.30 -7.45 5.94
CA GLY A 160 -24.01 -7.76 7.20
C GLY A 160 -23.61 -6.88 8.39
N ARG A 161 -22.51 -6.15 8.28
CA ARG A 161 -21.96 -5.26 9.31
C ARG A 161 -22.15 -3.77 9.02
N ALA A 162 -22.92 -3.45 7.98
CA ALA A 162 -23.07 -2.08 7.46
C ALA A 162 -23.43 -1.04 8.54
N ASN A 163 -24.25 -1.41 9.52
CA ASN A 163 -24.73 -0.54 10.59
C ASN A 163 -23.89 -0.62 11.89
N GLU A 164 -22.84 -1.43 11.92
CA GLU A 164 -21.96 -1.51 13.07
C GLU A 164 -20.93 -0.37 13.04
N LEU A 165 -20.55 0.12 14.23
CA LEU A 165 -19.51 1.13 14.35
C LEU A 165 -18.17 0.56 13.88
N ALA A 166 -17.40 1.35 13.14
CA ALA A 166 -16.09 0.92 12.66
C ALA A 166 -15.14 0.49 13.80
N ALA A 167 -15.24 1.15 14.97
CA ALA A 167 -14.45 0.81 16.15
C ALA A 167 -14.78 -0.57 16.75
N SER A 168 -15.98 -1.11 16.52
CA SER A 168 -16.41 -2.41 17.06
C SER A 168 -16.03 -3.59 16.18
N LEU A 169 -15.59 -3.35 14.94
CA LEU A 169 -15.20 -4.40 14.02
C LEU A 169 -13.84 -5.02 14.42
N PRO A 170 -13.65 -6.35 14.23
CA PRO A 170 -12.35 -6.99 14.31
C PRO A 170 -11.32 -6.32 13.39
N TYR A 171 -10.03 -6.41 13.74
CA TYR A 171 -8.96 -5.72 13.02
C TYR A 171 -8.93 -6.04 11.51
N GLY A 172 -9.05 -7.32 11.13
CA GLY A 172 -9.10 -7.73 9.72
C GLY A 172 -10.31 -7.16 8.97
N GLU A 173 -11.47 -7.02 9.65
CA GLU A 173 -12.66 -6.39 9.08
C GLU A 173 -12.48 -4.87 8.94
N GLN A 174 -11.82 -4.21 9.91
CA GLN A 174 -11.47 -2.79 9.79
C GLN A 174 -10.54 -2.54 8.59
N ARG A 175 -9.59 -3.43 8.35
CA ARG A 175 -8.69 -3.34 7.19
C ARG A 175 -9.46 -3.46 5.87
N ARG A 176 -10.40 -4.41 5.77
CA ARG A 176 -11.28 -4.54 4.59
C ARG A 176 -12.19 -3.32 4.41
N LEU A 177 -12.70 -2.76 5.51
CA LEU A 177 -13.50 -1.52 5.48
C LEU A 177 -12.67 -0.33 4.97
N GLU A 178 -11.40 -0.21 5.35
CA GLU A 178 -10.51 0.84 4.83
C GLU A 178 -10.33 0.73 3.31
N ILE A 179 -10.18 -0.50 2.78
CA ILE A 179 -10.14 -0.75 1.33
C ILE A 179 -11.48 -0.36 0.68
N ALA A 180 -12.62 -0.75 1.25
CA ALA A 180 -13.94 -0.36 0.73
C ALA A 180 -14.12 1.16 0.68
N ARG A 181 -13.70 1.88 1.72
CA ARG A 181 -13.72 3.35 1.74
C ARG A 181 -12.82 3.95 0.65
N ALA A 182 -11.61 3.41 0.46
CA ALA A 182 -10.70 3.83 -0.58
C ALA A 182 -11.29 3.61 -1.98
N LEU A 183 -11.92 2.46 -2.22
CA LEU A 183 -12.66 2.16 -3.46
C LEU A 183 -13.87 3.09 -3.67
N GLY A 184 -14.45 3.60 -2.59
CA GLY A 184 -15.53 4.60 -2.64
C GLY A 184 -15.14 5.86 -3.41
N THR A 185 -13.86 6.23 -3.44
CA THR A 185 -13.36 7.37 -4.21
C THR A 185 -13.30 7.10 -5.73
N ASP A 186 -13.73 5.92 -6.21
CA ASP A 186 -13.72 5.52 -7.62
C ASP A 186 -12.33 5.67 -8.27
N PRO A 187 -11.31 5.00 -7.72
CA PRO A 187 -9.94 5.15 -8.18
C PRO A 187 -9.66 4.33 -9.44
N GLY A 188 -8.73 4.81 -10.29
CA GLY A 188 -8.11 3.99 -11.33
C GLY A 188 -6.97 3.13 -10.79
N VAL A 189 -6.37 3.55 -9.65
CA VAL A 189 -5.31 2.81 -8.97
C VAL A 189 -5.44 2.97 -7.46
N ILE A 190 -5.25 1.86 -6.72
CA ILE A 190 -5.19 1.85 -5.26
C ILE A 190 -3.79 1.47 -4.78
N LEU A 191 -3.26 2.24 -3.83
CA LEU A 191 -2.01 2.00 -3.14
C LEU A 191 -2.30 1.36 -1.78
N LEU A 192 -1.82 0.13 -1.58
CA LEU A 192 -1.99 -0.64 -0.34
C LEU A 192 -0.66 -0.70 0.41
N ASP A 193 -0.64 -0.12 1.61
CA ASP A 193 0.55 -0.01 2.45
C ASP A 193 0.47 -1.04 3.59
N GLU A 194 1.20 -2.15 3.47
CA GLU A 194 1.23 -3.29 4.39
C GLU A 194 -0.17 -3.77 4.84
N PRO A 195 -1.06 -4.10 3.89
CA PRO A 195 -2.45 -4.42 4.23
C PRO A 195 -2.60 -5.72 5.02
N ALA A 196 -1.62 -6.63 5.00
CA ALA A 196 -1.63 -7.88 5.76
C ALA A 196 -1.02 -7.78 7.15
N ALA A 197 -0.49 -6.60 7.55
CA ALA A 197 0.10 -6.43 8.87
C ALA A 197 -0.93 -6.74 9.98
N GLY A 198 -0.56 -7.60 10.93
CA GLY A 198 -1.42 -7.98 12.06
C GLY A 198 -2.59 -8.93 11.73
N THR A 199 -2.69 -9.45 10.50
CA THR A 199 -3.74 -10.39 10.11
C THR A 199 -3.27 -11.85 10.26
N ASN A 200 -4.23 -12.75 10.54
CA ASN A 200 -3.98 -14.17 10.63
C ASN A 200 -3.91 -14.83 9.22
N PRO A 201 -3.48 -16.12 9.10
CA PRO A 201 -3.34 -16.78 7.80
C PRO A 201 -4.62 -16.86 6.96
N VAL A 202 -5.80 -16.99 7.59
CA VAL A 202 -7.09 -17.04 6.90
C VAL A 202 -7.42 -15.66 6.34
N GLU A 203 -7.28 -14.62 7.16
CA GLU A 203 -7.49 -13.23 6.75
C GLU A 203 -6.55 -12.81 5.61
N LYS A 204 -5.28 -13.30 5.61
CA LYS A 204 -4.35 -13.08 4.51
C LYS A 204 -4.84 -13.69 3.19
N GLN A 205 -5.43 -14.89 3.23
CA GLN A 205 -6.00 -15.51 2.03
C GLN A 205 -7.22 -14.74 1.53
N GLU A 206 -8.11 -14.30 2.43
CA GLU A 206 -9.25 -13.44 2.08
C GLU A 206 -8.79 -12.11 1.48
N LEU A 207 -7.76 -11.50 2.05
CA LEU A 207 -7.15 -10.28 1.53
C LEU A 207 -6.54 -10.48 0.14
N ALA A 208 -5.81 -11.58 -0.08
CA ALA A 208 -5.28 -11.93 -1.39
C ALA A 208 -6.38 -12.07 -2.45
N ALA A 209 -7.48 -12.75 -2.09
CA ALA A 209 -8.65 -12.89 -2.96
C ALA A 209 -9.29 -11.53 -3.27
N LEU A 210 -9.42 -10.65 -2.26
CA LEU A 210 -9.95 -9.29 -2.41
C LEU A 210 -9.06 -8.44 -3.34
N ILE A 211 -7.74 -8.46 -3.16
CA ILE A 211 -6.79 -7.73 -4.01
C ILE A 211 -6.96 -8.15 -5.48
N LYS A 212 -6.99 -9.47 -5.74
CA LYS A 212 -7.20 -10.00 -7.08
C LYS A 212 -8.58 -9.62 -7.66
N GLN A 213 -9.60 -9.56 -6.82
CA GLN A 213 -10.93 -9.14 -7.26
C GLN A 213 -10.94 -7.66 -7.63
N VAL A 214 -10.37 -6.79 -6.80
CA VAL A 214 -10.24 -5.34 -7.06
C VAL A 214 -9.52 -5.11 -8.39
N ASN A 215 -8.46 -5.86 -8.64
CA ASN A 215 -7.71 -5.77 -9.89
C ASN A 215 -8.54 -6.24 -11.10
N ARG A 216 -9.22 -7.39 -11.02
CA ARG A 216 -10.12 -7.88 -12.09
C ARG A 216 -11.24 -6.92 -12.44
N ASP A 217 -11.66 -6.07 -11.49
CA ASP A 217 -12.66 -5.03 -11.72
C ASP A 217 -12.05 -3.77 -12.38
N GLY A 218 -10.79 -3.84 -12.84
CA GLY A 218 -10.10 -2.81 -13.60
C GLY A 218 -9.36 -1.77 -12.78
N VAL A 219 -9.27 -1.93 -11.46
CA VAL A 219 -8.46 -1.04 -10.60
C VAL A 219 -7.04 -1.58 -10.52
N GLY A 220 -6.04 -0.80 -10.92
CA GLY A 220 -4.64 -1.14 -10.70
C GLY A 220 -4.32 -1.20 -9.21
N VAL A 221 -3.43 -2.09 -8.80
CA VAL A 221 -3.02 -2.22 -7.39
C VAL A 221 -1.51 -2.05 -7.27
N LEU A 222 -1.08 -1.04 -6.51
CA LEU A 222 0.30 -0.89 -6.09
C LEU A 222 0.41 -1.31 -4.62
N LEU A 223 1.20 -2.34 -4.34
CA LEU A 223 1.26 -3.01 -3.05
C LEU A 223 2.65 -2.86 -2.42
N ILE A 224 2.74 -2.33 -1.20
CA ILE A 224 3.90 -2.54 -0.33
C ILE A 224 3.56 -3.67 0.63
N GLU A 225 4.40 -4.69 0.68
CA GLU A 225 4.28 -5.80 1.63
C GLU A 225 5.65 -6.39 1.97
N HIS A 226 5.72 -6.97 3.15
CA HIS A 226 6.86 -7.76 3.62
C HIS A 226 6.53 -9.27 3.74
N ASP A 227 5.23 -9.64 3.67
CA ASP A 227 4.81 -11.04 3.59
C ASP A 227 5.02 -11.56 2.16
N MET A 228 6.16 -12.23 1.95
CA MET A 228 6.53 -12.74 0.64
C MET A 228 5.53 -13.76 0.09
N LYS A 229 4.87 -14.57 0.95
CA LYS A 229 3.84 -15.52 0.51
C LYS A 229 2.65 -14.79 -0.10
N LEU A 230 2.21 -13.71 0.51
CA LEU A 230 1.15 -12.87 -0.05
C LEU A 230 1.60 -12.23 -1.37
N VAL A 231 2.77 -11.57 -1.39
CA VAL A 231 3.30 -10.91 -2.59
C VAL A 231 3.38 -11.88 -3.76
N MET A 232 4.05 -13.03 -3.59
CA MET A 232 4.21 -14.05 -4.64
C MET A 232 2.86 -14.62 -5.12
N SER A 233 1.83 -14.60 -4.27
CA SER A 233 0.51 -15.12 -4.62
C SER A 233 -0.34 -14.16 -5.44
N VAL A 234 -0.09 -12.83 -5.36
CA VAL A 234 -0.98 -11.82 -5.96
C VAL A 234 -0.33 -10.94 -7.02
N ALA A 235 0.99 -10.69 -6.94
CA ALA A 235 1.68 -9.75 -7.82
C ALA A 235 1.85 -10.31 -9.24
N ASP A 236 1.64 -9.45 -10.23
CA ASP A 236 2.02 -9.73 -11.63
C ASP A 236 3.50 -9.42 -11.84
N ARG A 237 3.98 -8.36 -11.19
CA ARG A 237 5.37 -7.91 -11.26
C ARG A 237 5.79 -7.31 -9.91
N ILE A 238 7.07 -7.44 -9.61
CA ILE A 238 7.68 -6.98 -8.35
C ILE A 238 8.84 -6.06 -8.67
N VAL A 239 8.91 -4.94 -7.96
CA VAL A 239 10.06 -4.02 -7.92
C VAL A 239 10.71 -4.16 -6.55
N VAL A 240 12.02 -4.34 -6.52
CA VAL A 240 12.79 -4.47 -5.28
C VAL A 240 13.61 -3.21 -5.06
N LEU A 241 13.40 -2.59 -3.91
CA LEU A 241 14.18 -1.45 -3.45
C LEU A 241 15.18 -1.89 -2.38
N ASN A 242 16.39 -1.32 -2.43
CA ASN A 242 17.37 -1.44 -1.37
C ASN A 242 18.17 -0.13 -1.25
N PHE A 243 18.33 0.38 -0.04
CA PHE A 243 18.99 1.68 0.25
C PHE A 243 18.58 2.82 -0.68
N GLY A 244 17.29 2.95 -0.97
CA GLY A 244 16.73 4.01 -1.80
C GLY A 244 16.83 3.79 -3.30
N SER A 245 17.45 2.72 -3.78
CA SER A 245 17.62 2.42 -5.20
C SER A 245 16.85 1.15 -5.61
N ARG A 246 16.48 1.05 -6.88
CA ARG A 246 15.90 -0.16 -7.44
C ARG A 246 17.01 -1.15 -7.79
N ILE A 247 17.01 -2.32 -7.15
CA ILE A 247 18.03 -3.37 -7.40
C ILE A 247 17.53 -4.47 -8.34
N ALA A 248 16.21 -4.73 -8.40
CA ALA A 248 15.63 -5.74 -9.28
C ALA A 248 14.20 -5.36 -9.68
N GLU A 249 13.75 -5.93 -10.82
CA GLU A 249 12.37 -5.86 -11.30
C GLU A 249 12.07 -7.08 -12.17
N GLY A 250 10.94 -7.75 -11.92
CA GLY A 250 10.58 -8.97 -12.67
C GLY A 250 9.30 -9.62 -12.17
N THR A 251 9.00 -10.81 -12.72
CA THR A 251 7.92 -11.66 -12.22
C THR A 251 8.27 -12.23 -10.84
N PRO A 252 7.28 -12.70 -10.06
CA PRO A 252 7.55 -13.36 -8.79
C PRO A 252 8.63 -14.45 -8.86
N GLU A 253 8.61 -15.28 -9.91
CA GLU A 253 9.57 -16.36 -10.09
C GLU A 253 10.99 -15.86 -10.40
N GLN A 254 11.11 -14.75 -11.13
CA GLN A 254 12.39 -14.11 -11.41
C GLN A 254 13.00 -13.51 -10.15
N ILE A 255 12.20 -12.77 -9.40
CA ILE A 255 12.64 -12.10 -8.16
C ILE A 255 13.07 -13.10 -7.09
N GLN A 256 12.38 -14.24 -6.97
CA GLN A 256 12.74 -15.28 -6.01
C GLN A 256 14.13 -15.89 -6.26
N ARG A 257 14.60 -15.85 -7.49
CA ARG A 257 15.90 -16.44 -7.93
C ARG A 257 16.96 -15.38 -8.22
N ASP A 258 16.69 -14.13 -7.93
CA ASP A 258 17.63 -13.06 -8.17
C ASP A 258 18.67 -12.97 -7.04
N PRO A 259 19.98 -13.16 -7.32
CA PRO A 259 21.02 -13.14 -6.29
C PRO A 259 21.12 -11.81 -5.55
N ALA A 260 20.89 -10.68 -6.25
CA ALA A 260 20.92 -9.35 -5.63
C ALA A 260 19.77 -9.19 -4.61
N VAL A 261 18.61 -9.79 -4.91
CA VAL A 261 17.46 -9.80 -4.00
C VAL A 261 17.74 -10.65 -2.78
N VAL A 262 18.23 -11.88 -2.98
CA VAL A 262 18.60 -12.79 -1.90
C VAL A 262 19.64 -12.16 -0.98
N ALA A 263 20.70 -11.58 -1.56
CA ALA A 263 21.75 -10.87 -0.81
C ALA A 263 21.20 -9.70 0.02
N ALA A 264 20.28 -8.91 -0.55
CA ALA A 264 19.67 -7.76 0.14
C ALA A 264 18.84 -8.18 1.38
N TYR A 265 18.22 -9.36 1.34
CA TYR A 265 17.43 -9.88 2.48
C TYR A 265 18.26 -10.65 3.50
N LEU A 266 19.30 -11.38 3.06
CA LEU A 266 20.19 -12.13 3.95
C LEU A 266 21.31 -11.27 4.54
N GLY A 267 21.57 -10.10 3.97
CA GLY A 267 22.69 -9.24 4.37
C GLY A 267 24.05 -9.80 3.98
N THR A 268 24.09 -10.69 2.99
CA THR A 268 25.29 -11.36 2.45
C THR A 268 25.75 -10.69 1.14
N SER A 269 26.87 -11.10 0.58
CA SER A 269 27.29 -10.67 -0.76
C SER A 269 26.48 -11.40 -1.85
N GLU A 270 26.38 -10.79 -3.04
CA GLU A 270 25.71 -11.42 -4.19
C GLU A 270 26.34 -12.77 -4.59
N GLU A 271 27.65 -12.93 -4.42
CA GLU A 271 28.38 -14.16 -4.73
C GLU A 271 28.02 -15.29 -3.74
N GLU A 272 27.89 -14.98 -2.45
CA GLU A 272 27.42 -15.92 -1.43
C GLU A 272 25.96 -16.32 -1.67
N ALA A 273 25.10 -15.35 -1.97
CA ALA A 273 23.69 -15.59 -2.28
C ALA A 273 23.50 -16.44 -3.54
N ALA A 274 24.32 -16.24 -4.58
CA ALA A 274 24.31 -17.06 -5.80
C ALA A 274 24.70 -18.53 -5.50
N THR A 275 25.63 -18.74 -4.57
CA THR A 275 26.04 -20.08 -4.13
C THR A 275 24.93 -20.78 -3.34
N GLU A 276 24.18 -20.06 -2.50
CA GLU A 276 23.04 -20.60 -1.76
C GLU A 276 21.88 -20.99 -2.70
N LEU A 277 21.60 -20.20 -3.73
CA LEU A 277 20.59 -20.53 -4.74
C LEU A 277 20.90 -21.81 -5.52
N ASP A 278 22.18 -22.08 -5.77
CA ASP A 278 22.64 -23.29 -6.51
C ASP A 278 22.57 -24.54 -5.63
N THR A 279 22.65 -24.41 -4.30
CA THR A 279 22.65 -25.53 -3.33
C THR A 279 21.26 -25.88 -2.80
N HIS A 280 20.26 -25.01 -2.92
CA HIS A 280 18.90 -25.24 -2.43
C HIS A 280 17.88 -25.11 -3.55
N ASP A 281 17.09 -26.17 -3.76
CA ASP A 281 16.05 -26.26 -4.81
C ASP A 281 14.86 -25.29 -4.56
N GLN A 282 14.78 -24.68 -3.39
CA GLN A 282 13.91 -23.51 -3.05
C GLN A 282 14.45 -22.78 -1.81
N PRO A 283 15.10 -21.62 -1.94
CA PRO A 283 15.37 -20.77 -0.78
C PRO A 283 14.04 -20.20 -0.24
N GLU A 284 13.67 -20.57 0.97
CA GLU A 284 12.61 -19.87 1.68
C GLU A 284 13.14 -18.49 2.07
N LEU A 285 12.66 -17.44 1.42
CA LEU A 285 12.90 -16.05 1.83
C LEU A 285 12.15 -15.81 3.16
N HIS A 286 12.75 -16.26 4.26
CA HIS A 286 12.31 -15.90 5.59
C HIS A 286 12.82 -14.48 5.88
N VAL A 287 11.90 -13.53 6.01
CA VAL A 287 12.21 -12.25 6.63
C VAL A 287 12.67 -12.56 8.06
N ILE A 288 13.93 -12.27 8.34
CA ILE A 288 14.42 -12.26 9.73
C ILE A 288 13.69 -11.10 10.39
N ASP A 289 12.69 -11.45 11.22
CA ASP A 289 12.00 -10.49 12.10
C ASP A 289 13.02 -10.06 13.17
N THR A 290 13.78 -9.02 12.87
CA THR A 290 14.67 -8.38 13.84
C THR A 290 13.82 -7.55 14.80
N THR A 291 12.96 -8.21 15.56
CA THR A 291 12.51 -7.69 16.84
C THR A 291 13.71 -7.79 17.78
N ILE A 292 14.44 -6.69 17.93
CA ILE A 292 15.45 -6.57 18.99
C ILE A 292 14.68 -6.63 20.30
N ASP A 293 14.72 -7.79 20.93
CA ASP A 293 14.32 -7.99 22.32
C ASP A 293 15.25 -7.15 23.19
N LEU A 294 14.81 -5.95 23.56
CA LEU A 294 15.41 -5.18 24.64
C LEU A 294 15.03 -5.89 25.94
N GLN A 295 15.69 -7.02 26.22
CA GLN A 295 15.69 -7.56 27.57
C GLN A 295 16.40 -6.56 28.49
N GLU A 296 15.59 -6.03 29.37
CA GLU A 296 16.00 -5.31 30.58
C GLU A 296 17.14 -6.03 31.28
N THR A 297 18.32 -5.46 31.26
CA THR A 297 19.37 -5.77 32.21
C THR A 297 19.08 -4.99 33.50
N GLU A 298 18.17 -5.51 34.33
CA GLU A 298 18.19 -5.17 35.73
C GLU A 298 19.39 -5.84 36.38
N GLY A 299 20.46 -5.09 36.46
CA GLY A 299 21.64 -5.40 37.24
C GLY A 299 21.38 -5.25 38.73
N SER A 300 21.41 -6.38 39.40
CA SER A 300 21.60 -6.55 40.82
C SER A 300 22.65 -5.57 41.39
N ALA A 301 22.25 -4.78 42.38
CA ALA A 301 23.15 -4.28 43.40
C ALA A 301 22.40 -4.26 44.72
N GLY A 302 22.70 -5.26 45.55
CA GLY A 302 22.27 -5.28 46.92
C GLY A 302 23.07 -4.27 47.78
N ALA A 303 22.47 -3.85 48.86
CA ALA A 303 23.08 -3.73 50.22
C ALA A 303 22.11 -3.04 51.18
N THR A 304 21.67 -3.81 52.15
CA THR A 304 21.57 -3.55 53.58
C THR A 304 21.55 -2.09 54.09
N ALA A 305 20.53 -1.73 54.86
CA ALA A 305 20.64 -1.47 56.30
C ALA A 305 19.41 -0.77 56.87
N THR A 306 18.78 -1.46 57.82
CA THR A 306 18.35 -1.05 59.18
C THR A 306 17.78 0.35 59.42
N GLY A 307 16.61 0.36 60.06
CA GLY A 307 16.38 1.27 61.19
C GLY A 307 15.03 1.98 61.23
N GLN A 308 14.08 1.44 62.04
CA GLN A 308 13.28 2.12 63.05
C GLN A 308 12.79 3.56 62.76
N GLU A 309 11.61 4.00 63.00
CA GLU A 309 10.61 3.83 64.08
C GLU A 309 9.38 4.66 63.68
N GLN A 310 8.24 4.21 64.13
CA GLN A 310 7.00 4.99 64.27
C GLN A 310 7.10 6.13 65.30
N PRO A 311 6.15 7.03 65.47
CA PRO A 311 4.72 6.80 65.50
C PRO A 311 3.89 7.47 64.37
#